data_707cebec295bc113233284781f311dde
#
_entry.id   707cebec295bc113233284781f311dde
#
_cell.length_a   1.000
_cell.length_b   1.000
_cell.length_c   1.000
_cell.angle_alpha   90.00
_cell.angle_beta   90.00
_cell.angle_gamma   90.00
#
_symmetry.space_group_name_H-M   'P 1'
#
loop_
_entity.id
_entity.type
_entity.pdbx_description
1 polymer ?
#
loop_
_entity_poly.entity_id
_entity_poly.type
_entity_poly.pdbx_seq_one_letter_code
_entity_poly.pdbx_strand_id
1 'polypeptide(L)'
;MILVSSSFAFIGLVNGLAQLLLFALVVCLPIWRTGRMSYVDIGWPWGLVLMALLAYGFSDGYWLRSLLISLLLAVVGLRMGIGALNFWWRGLLQKEFPRYQYLRVRWQAEGKSNVGLALQVDAISQGLANASFLALPIFMLTANGSQQFAVLEIVGLSISVVALCLESLADLQKVNFLRAMKRQGKQNQVCDVGLWRYCR
;
A
#
# COMPACT_ATOMS: atom_id res chain seq x y z
N MET A 1 -29.16 -1.15 14.33
CA MET A 1 -28.42 0.10 14.61
C MET A 1 -27.07 -0.31 15.19
N ILE A 2 -26.01 -0.28 14.40
CA ILE A 2 -24.65 -0.63 14.89
C ILE A 2 -24.24 0.52 15.78
N LEU A 3 -24.24 0.31 17.10
CA LEU A 3 -23.59 1.22 18.03
C LEU A 3 -22.09 1.14 17.74
N VAL A 4 -21.57 2.12 16.99
CA VAL A 4 -20.13 2.30 16.84
C VAL A 4 -19.62 2.56 18.26
N SER A 5 -18.82 1.65 18.80
CA SER A 5 -18.22 1.84 20.12
C SER A 5 -17.36 3.10 20.08
N SER A 6 -17.27 3.83 21.19
CA SER A 6 -16.43 5.03 21.30
C SER A 6 -14.96 4.73 20.91
N SER A 7 -14.49 3.54 21.21
CA SER A 7 -13.16 3.05 20.80
C SER A 7 -13.02 2.92 19.28
N PHE A 8 -14.02 2.41 18.57
CA PHE A 8 -13.96 2.30 17.11
C PHE A 8 -13.88 3.67 16.42
N ALA A 9 -14.70 4.63 16.87
CA ALA A 9 -14.65 6.00 16.35
C ALA A 9 -13.31 6.68 16.67
N PHE A 10 -12.77 6.42 17.86
CA PHE A 10 -11.47 6.94 18.29
C PHE A 10 -10.33 6.39 17.41
N ILE A 11 -10.27 5.06 17.21
CA ILE A 11 -9.26 4.45 16.33
C ILE A 11 -9.35 4.99 14.90
N GLY A 12 -10.58 5.12 14.38
CA GLY A 12 -10.82 5.70 13.06
C GLY A 12 -10.30 7.12 12.94
N LEU A 13 -10.54 7.97 13.94
CA LEU A 13 -10.02 9.34 14.00
C LEU A 13 -8.49 9.36 14.07
N VAL A 14 -7.90 8.58 14.97
CA VAL A 14 -6.43 8.49 15.13
C VAL A 14 -5.79 8.02 13.84
N ASN A 15 -6.34 6.97 13.19
CA ASN A 15 -5.84 6.52 11.90
C ASN A 15 -5.98 7.60 10.82
N GLY A 16 -7.13 8.26 10.73
CA GLY A 16 -7.35 9.35 9.77
C GLY A 16 -6.31 10.46 9.92
N LEU A 17 -6.07 10.94 11.13
CA LEU A 17 -5.06 11.97 11.41
C LEU A 17 -3.65 11.47 11.11
N ALA A 18 -3.32 10.24 11.50
CA ALA A 18 -2.00 9.65 11.27
C ALA A 18 -1.72 9.43 9.76
N GLN A 19 -2.69 8.95 8.99
CA GLN A 19 -2.59 8.81 7.54
C GLN A 19 -2.45 10.18 6.85
N LEU A 20 -3.22 11.17 7.28
CA LEU A 20 -3.15 12.52 6.74
C LEU A 20 -1.79 13.14 6.98
N LEU A 21 -1.23 12.99 8.18
CA LEU A 21 0.11 13.47 8.53
C LEU A 21 1.18 12.72 7.72
N LEU A 22 1.10 11.41 7.62
CA LEU A 22 2.02 10.59 6.82
C LEU A 22 2.02 11.04 5.36
N PHE A 23 0.85 11.15 4.74
CA PHE A 23 0.75 11.56 3.35
C PHE A 23 1.17 13.02 3.13
N ALA A 24 0.82 13.93 4.04
CA ALA A 24 1.25 15.32 3.95
C ALA A 24 2.79 15.44 3.93
N LEU A 25 3.48 14.74 4.84
CA LEU A 25 4.93 14.88 5.01
C LEU A 25 5.73 14.02 4.02
N VAL A 26 5.32 12.77 3.79
CA VAL A 26 6.09 11.79 3.00
C VAL A 26 5.72 11.84 1.52
N VAL A 27 4.52 12.28 1.19
CA VAL A 27 4.01 12.26 -0.18
C VAL A 27 3.79 13.68 -0.71
N CYS A 28 2.87 14.44 -0.12
CA CYS A 28 2.47 15.74 -0.66
C CYS A 28 3.60 16.77 -0.65
N LEU A 29 4.37 16.86 0.42
CA LEU A 29 5.49 17.80 0.52
C LEU A 29 6.60 17.48 -0.49
N PRO A 30 7.08 16.23 -0.66
CA PRO A 30 8.02 15.89 -1.73
C PRO A 30 7.44 16.08 -3.13
N ILE A 31 6.15 15.76 -3.38
CA ILE A 31 5.50 16.03 -4.66
C ILE A 31 5.51 17.53 -4.95
N TRP A 32 5.18 18.36 -3.97
CA TRP A 32 5.19 19.82 -4.14
C TRP A 32 6.57 20.35 -4.52
N ARG A 33 7.63 19.82 -3.87
CA ARG A 33 9.01 20.25 -4.12
C ARG A 33 9.59 19.72 -5.43
N THR A 34 9.24 18.52 -5.82
CA THR A 34 9.89 17.80 -6.94
C THR A 34 8.98 17.63 -8.14
N GLY A 35 7.68 17.80 -7.96
CA GLY A 35 6.68 17.52 -8.97
C GLY A 35 6.51 16.03 -9.31
N ARG A 36 7.00 15.09 -8.52
CA ARG A 36 7.01 13.65 -8.84
C ARG A 36 6.05 12.87 -7.96
N MET A 37 5.17 12.07 -8.58
CA MET A 37 4.18 11.22 -7.90
C MET A 37 4.78 9.95 -7.30
N SER A 38 5.99 9.56 -7.67
CA SER A 38 6.63 8.31 -7.24
C SER A 38 6.77 8.18 -5.71
N TYR A 39 6.64 9.28 -4.95
CA TYR A 39 6.61 9.27 -3.48
C TYR A 39 5.36 8.60 -2.89
N VAL A 40 4.28 8.51 -3.67
CA VAL A 40 3.06 7.76 -3.28
C VAL A 40 3.39 6.30 -2.99
N ASP A 41 4.36 5.73 -3.72
CA ASP A 41 4.82 4.34 -3.53
C ASP A 41 5.53 4.12 -2.19
N ILE A 42 5.97 5.18 -1.52
CA ILE A 42 6.45 5.14 -0.14
C ILE A 42 5.27 5.30 0.83
N GLY A 43 4.42 6.31 0.60
CA GLY A 43 3.32 6.62 1.53
C GLY A 43 2.32 5.48 1.70
N TRP A 44 1.93 4.83 0.61
CA TRP A 44 0.95 3.76 0.61
C TRP A 44 1.31 2.58 1.53
N PRO A 45 2.45 1.90 1.33
CA PRO A 45 2.80 0.74 2.14
C PRO A 45 3.11 1.10 3.60
N TRP A 46 3.73 2.26 3.85
CA TRP A 46 3.94 2.71 5.22
C TRP A 46 2.64 3.11 5.90
N GLY A 47 1.64 3.55 5.15
CA GLY A 47 0.28 3.73 5.64
C GLY A 47 -0.36 2.42 6.10
N LEU A 48 -0.12 1.30 5.39
CA LEU A 48 -0.58 -0.03 5.82
C LEU A 48 0.13 -0.48 7.11
N VAL A 49 1.43 -0.25 7.24
CA VAL A 49 2.18 -0.56 8.48
C VAL A 49 1.62 0.23 9.65
N LEU A 50 1.39 1.53 9.45
CA LEU A 50 0.81 2.40 10.47
C LEU A 50 -0.57 1.91 10.90
N MET A 51 -1.43 1.55 9.95
CA MET A 51 -2.75 0.98 10.19
C MET A 51 -2.66 -0.33 10.99
N ALA A 52 -1.71 -1.20 10.66
CA ALA A 52 -1.48 -2.45 11.38
C ALA A 52 -1.11 -2.21 12.85
N LEU A 53 -0.22 -1.24 13.10
CA LEU A 53 0.19 -0.87 14.46
C LEU A 53 -0.98 -0.30 15.27
N LEU A 54 -1.79 0.57 14.65
CA LEU A 54 -2.97 1.13 15.30
C LEU A 54 -4.04 0.06 15.55
N ALA A 55 -4.27 -0.83 14.59
CA ALA A 55 -5.22 -1.92 14.72
C ALA A 55 -4.84 -2.87 15.87
N TYR A 56 -3.57 -3.19 16.04
CA TYR A 56 -3.10 -4.03 17.14
C TYR A 56 -3.10 -3.29 18.48
N GLY A 57 -2.60 -2.06 18.51
CA GLY A 57 -2.37 -1.32 19.76
C GLY A 57 -3.64 -0.75 20.40
N PHE A 58 -4.67 -0.48 19.63
CA PHE A 58 -5.91 0.15 20.10
C PHE A 58 -7.15 -0.74 19.95
N SER A 59 -6.98 -2.03 19.58
CA SER A 59 -8.09 -2.96 19.45
C SER A 59 -8.52 -3.52 20.80
N ASP A 60 -9.81 -3.44 21.09
CA ASP A 60 -10.45 -4.07 22.27
C ASP A 60 -10.97 -5.48 21.97
N GLY A 61 -10.70 -6.01 20.78
CA GLY A 61 -11.18 -7.32 20.35
C GLY A 61 -10.33 -8.50 20.83
N TYR A 62 -10.62 -9.69 20.28
CA TYR A 62 -9.85 -10.88 20.62
C TYR A 62 -8.40 -10.74 20.14
N TRP A 63 -7.45 -10.80 21.07
CA TRP A 63 -6.04 -10.48 20.84
C TRP A 63 -5.39 -11.28 19.70
N LEU A 64 -5.72 -12.57 19.56
CA LEU A 64 -5.14 -13.41 18.50
C LEU A 64 -5.63 -12.99 17.12
N ARG A 65 -6.92 -12.64 17.00
CA ARG A 65 -7.48 -12.11 15.74
C ARG A 65 -6.81 -10.79 15.37
N SER A 66 -6.70 -9.88 16.31
CA SER A 66 -6.04 -8.59 16.13
C SER A 66 -4.57 -8.78 15.73
N LEU A 67 -3.85 -9.70 16.36
CA LEU A 67 -2.47 -10.03 16.03
C LEU A 67 -2.35 -10.58 14.61
N LEU A 68 -3.16 -11.57 14.22
CA LEU A 68 -3.06 -12.22 12.90
C LEU A 68 -3.35 -11.23 11.77
N ILE A 69 -4.39 -10.41 11.90
CA ILE A 69 -4.79 -9.43 10.89
C ILE A 69 -3.74 -8.33 10.80
N SER A 70 -3.28 -7.80 11.94
CA SER A 70 -2.27 -6.74 11.98
C SER A 70 -0.92 -7.24 11.47
N LEU A 71 -0.52 -8.46 11.81
CA LEU A 71 0.72 -9.07 11.31
C LEU A 71 0.70 -9.24 9.80
N LEU A 72 -0.41 -9.77 9.24
CA LEU A 72 -0.57 -9.93 7.80
C LEU A 72 -0.45 -8.57 7.10
N LEU A 73 -1.16 -7.55 7.58
CA LEU A 73 -1.13 -6.21 7.03
C LEU A 73 0.27 -5.57 7.14
N ALA A 74 0.94 -5.75 8.29
CA ALA A 74 2.30 -5.27 8.51
C ALA A 74 3.29 -5.94 7.56
N VAL A 75 3.21 -7.25 7.34
CA VAL A 75 4.08 -7.98 6.42
C VAL A 75 3.91 -7.48 4.98
N VAL A 76 2.66 -7.29 4.52
CA VAL A 76 2.38 -6.70 3.20
C VAL A 76 2.98 -5.29 3.10
N GLY A 77 2.69 -4.43 4.08
CA GLY A 77 3.17 -3.06 4.10
C GLY A 77 4.71 -2.96 4.17
N LEU A 78 5.35 -3.74 5.03
CA LEU A 78 6.81 -3.75 5.17
C LEU A 78 7.50 -4.27 3.91
N ARG A 79 6.98 -5.35 3.31
CA ARG A 79 7.55 -5.89 2.06
C ARG A 79 7.58 -4.84 0.96
N MET A 80 6.47 -4.13 0.73
CA MET A 80 6.38 -3.06 -0.26
C MET A 80 7.15 -1.81 0.17
N GLY A 81 7.03 -1.42 1.43
CA GLY A 81 7.63 -0.20 1.98
C GLY A 81 9.15 -0.23 2.01
N ILE A 82 9.75 -1.36 2.39
CA ILE A 82 11.21 -1.55 2.35
C ILE A 82 11.71 -1.49 0.89
N GLY A 83 10.96 -2.10 -0.05
CA GLY A 83 11.26 -2.00 -1.47
C GLY A 83 11.25 -0.55 -1.98
N ALA A 84 10.23 0.21 -1.61
CA ALA A 84 10.10 1.62 -1.98
C ALA A 84 11.20 2.50 -1.38
N LEU A 85 11.56 2.29 -0.11
CA LEU A 85 12.69 2.99 0.53
C LEU A 85 14.02 2.64 -0.13
N ASN A 86 14.23 1.39 -0.53
CA ASN A 86 15.42 0.98 -1.24
C ASN A 86 15.53 1.69 -2.62
N PHE A 87 14.41 1.87 -3.33
CA PHE A 87 14.38 2.66 -4.57
C PHE A 87 14.70 4.13 -4.31
N TRP A 88 14.14 4.71 -3.25
CA TRP A 88 14.46 6.08 -2.86
C TRP A 88 15.94 6.24 -2.51
N TRP A 89 16.49 5.36 -1.69
CA TRP A 89 17.91 5.40 -1.28
C TRP A 89 18.87 5.26 -2.46
N ARG A 90 18.52 4.43 -3.44
CA ARG A 90 19.31 4.26 -4.67
C ARG A 90 19.13 5.41 -5.68
N GLY A 91 18.36 6.43 -5.35
CA GLY A 91 18.10 7.57 -6.22
C GLY A 91 17.17 7.25 -7.42
N LEU A 92 16.52 6.08 -7.43
CA LEU A 92 15.63 5.69 -8.54
C LEU A 92 14.35 6.53 -8.60
N LEU A 93 13.99 7.20 -7.50
CA LEU A 93 12.89 8.17 -7.48
C LEU A 93 13.28 9.56 -8.04
N GLN A 94 14.51 9.75 -8.52
CA GLN A 94 14.90 10.97 -9.23
C GLN A 94 14.23 11.07 -10.61
N LYS A 95 13.76 9.95 -11.15
CA LYS A 95 12.95 9.89 -12.36
C LYS A 95 11.53 9.47 -12.00
N GLU A 96 10.56 10.12 -12.64
CA GLU A 96 9.16 9.72 -12.48
C GLU A 96 8.92 8.33 -13.08
N PHE A 97 8.14 7.49 -12.39
CA PHE A 97 7.79 6.19 -12.93
C PHE A 97 6.88 6.28 -14.15
N PRO A 98 6.99 5.38 -15.13
CA PRO A 98 6.25 5.44 -16.40
C PRO A 98 4.73 5.58 -16.23
N ARG A 99 4.14 4.94 -15.20
CA ARG A 99 2.70 5.04 -14.91
C ARG A 99 2.26 6.46 -14.55
N TYR A 100 3.08 7.21 -13.83
CA TYR A 100 2.78 8.60 -13.46
C TYR A 100 3.09 9.56 -14.60
N GLN A 101 4.08 9.25 -15.46
CA GLN A 101 4.30 10.00 -16.70
C GLN A 101 3.08 9.90 -17.63
N TYR A 102 2.54 8.68 -17.80
CA TYR A 102 1.32 8.45 -18.57
C TYR A 102 0.13 9.24 -17.99
N LEU A 103 -0.03 9.22 -16.67
CA LEU A 103 -1.10 9.97 -16.00
C LEU A 103 -1.01 11.48 -16.28
N ARG A 104 0.18 12.05 -16.29
CA ARG A 104 0.41 13.47 -16.64
C ARG A 104 0.03 13.79 -18.06
N VAL A 105 0.46 12.97 -19.02
CA VAL A 105 0.11 13.15 -20.44
C VAL A 105 -1.40 13.11 -20.61
N ARG A 106 -2.06 12.18 -19.93
CA ARG A 106 -3.52 12.08 -19.94
C ARG A 106 -4.19 13.34 -19.38
N TRP A 107 -3.75 13.84 -18.23
CA TRP A 107 -4.31 15.06 -17.64
C TRP A 107 -4.10 16.29 -18.50
N GLN A 108 -2.97 16.40 -19.17
CA GLN A 108 -2.73 17.48 -20.14
C GLN A 108 -3.67 17.39 -21.34
N ALA A 109 -3.90 16.17 -21.85
CA ALA A 109 -4.85 15.94 -22.93
C ALA A 109 -6.31 16.23 -22.52
N GLU A 110 -6.64 16.01 -21.22
CA GLU A 110 -7.96 16.35 -20.63
C GLU A 110 -8.09 17.87 -20.33
N GLY A 111 -7.11 18.69 -20.69
CA GLY A 111 -7.15 20.15 -20.49
C GLY A 111 -6.99 20.61 -19.04
N LYS A 112 -6.46 19.77 -18.14
CA LYS A 112 -6.16 20.17 -16.77
C LYS A 112 -5.01 21.17 -16.75
N SER A 113 -5.33 22.45 -16.58
CA SER A 113 -4.37 23.55 -16.62
C SER A 113 -3.36 23.52 -15.47
N ASN A 114 -3.75 23.01 -14.30
CA ASN A 114 -2.90 22.95 -13.12
C ASN A 114 -2.53 21.51 -12.75
N VAL A 115 -1.48 20.99 -13.40
CA VAL A 115 -0.97 19.64 -13.15
C VAL A 115 -0.48 19.49 -11.70
N GLY A 116 0.09 20.54 -11.09
CA GLY A 116 0.56 20.50 -9.71
C GLY A 116 -0.59 20.24 -8.72
N LEU A 117 -1.73 20.92 -8.90
CA LEU A 117 -2.93 20.67 -8.09
C LEU A 117 -3.47 19.27 -8.33
N ALA A 118 -3.52 18.80 -9.58
CA ALA A 118 -3.98 17.46 -9.91
C ALA A 118 -3.13 16.36 -9.21
N LEU A 119 -1.81 16.56 -9.14
CA LEU A 119 -0.89 15.68 -8.41
C LEU A 119 -1.22 15.62 -6.92
N GLN A 120 -1.48 16.77 -6.29
CA GLN A 120 -1.81 16.84 -4.87
C GLN A 120 -3.16 16.20 -4.56
N VAL A 121 -4.17 16.47 -5.38
CA VAL A 121 -5.51 15.87 -5.23
C VAL A 121 -5.44 14.35 -5.35
N ASP A 122 -4.71 13.83 -6.34
CA ASP A 122 -4.52 12.38 -6.50
C ASP A 122 -3.78 11.76 -5.29
N ALA A 123 -2.71 12.39 -4.81
CA ALA A 123 -1.97 11.93 -3.65
C ALA A 123 -2.83 11.90 -2.38
N ILE A 124 -3.61 12.95 -2.12
CA ILE A 124 -4.50 13.03 -0.96
C ILE A 124 -5.62 11.99 -1.06
N SER A 125 -6.20 11.79 -2.24
CA SER A 125 -7.25 10.78 -2.44
C SER A 125 -6.78 9.37 -2.10
N GLN A 126 -5.53 9.04 -2.38
CA GLN A 126 -4.91 7.77 -2.02
C GLN A 126 -4.68 7.66 -0.50
N GLY A 127 -4.29 8.75 0.17
CA GLY A 127 -4.21 8.81 1.62
C GLY A 127 -5.58 8.62 2.30
N LEU A 128 -6.62 9.21 1.72
CA LEU A 128 -8.00 9.02 2.18
C LEU A 128 -8.48 7.58 2.01
N ALA A 129 -8.05 6.86 0.97
CA ALA A 129 -8.36 5.44 0.80
C ALA A 129 -7.78 4.60 1.94
N ASN A 130 -6.52 4.86 2.35
CA ASN A 130 -5.91 4.24 3.53
C ASN A 130 -6.63 4.63 4.83
N ALA A 131 -7.07 5.88 4.93
CA ALA A 131 -7.72 6.38 6.14
C ALA A 131 -9.15 5.83 6.33
N SER A 132 -9.84 5.43 5.27
CA SER A 132 -11.26 5.07 5.29
C SER A 132 -11.54 3.68 4.74
N PHE A 133 -11.54 3.54 3.43
CA PHE A 133 -11.99 2.33 2.74
C PHE A 133 -11.20 1.07 3.12
N LEU A 134 -9.88 1.16 3.25
CA LEU A 134 -9.05 0.06 3.68
C LEU A 134 -9.05 -0.13 5.21
N ALA A 135 -9.11 0.95 5.96
CA ALA A 135 -9.09 0.92 7.42
C ALA A 135 -10.36 0.30 8.02
N LEU A 136 -11.52 0.59 7.43
CA LEU A 136 -12.81 0.17 7.95
C LEU A 136 -12.91 -1.36 8.20
N PRO A 137 -12.68 -2.23 7.21
CA PRO A 137 -12.76 -3.68 7.44
C PRO A 137 -11.70 -4.18 8.41
N ILE A 138 -10.50 -3.60 8.43
CA ILE A 138 -9.43 -3.98 9.34
C ILE A 138 -9.84 -3.69 10.78
N PHE A 139 -10.31 -2.48 11.08
CA PHE A 139 -10.72 -2.12 12.43
C PHE A 139 -11.99 -2.85 12.87
N MET A 140 -12.93 -3.13 11.96
CA MET A 140 -14.10 -3.97 12.27
C MET A 140 -13.71 -5.39 12.67
N LEU A 141 -12.76 -6.00 11.95
CA LEU A 141 -12.29 -7.34 12.25
C LEU A 141 -11.50 -7.38 13.56
N THR A 142 -10.60 -6.43 13.77
CA THR A 142 -9.77 -6.41 14.99
C THR A 142 -10.56 -6.03 16.23
N ALA A 143 -11.65 -5.26 16.12
CA ALA A 143 -12.55 -4.94 17.22
C ALA A 143 -13.51 -6.10 17.63
N ASN A 144 -13.53 -7.20 16.87
CA ASN A 144 -14.40 -8.34 17.17
C ASN A 144 -13.86 -9.13 18.37
N GLY A 145 -14.60 -9.11 19.48
CA GLY A 145 -14.24 -9.78 20.75
C GLY A 145 -14.49 -11.29 20.78
N SER A 146 -15.17 -11.88 19.78
CA SER A 146 -15.41 -13.33 19.72
C SER A 146 -14.10 -14.11 19.68
N GLN A 147 -13.96 -15.12 20.53
CA GLN A 147 -12.81 -16.03 20.49
C GLN A 147 -12.88 -17.05 19.35
N GLN A 148 -14.06 -17.25 18.77
CA GLN A 148 -14.26 -18.13 17.63
C GLN A 148 -14.03 -17.37 16.33
N PHE A 149 -13.28 -17.98 15.42
CA PHE A 149 -13.11 -17.48 14.07
C PHE A 149 -14.27 -17.95 13.20
N ALA A 150 -14.87 -17.02 12.46
CA ALA A 150 -15.83 -17.37 11.43
C ALA A 150 -15.12 -18.10 10.27
N VAL A 151 -15.83 -18.99 9.60
CA VAL A 151 -15.29 -19.71 8.42
C VAL A 151 -14.76 -18.74 7.37
N LEU A 152 -15.45 -17.64 7.12
CA LEU A 152 -15.02 -16.61 6.17
C LEU A 152 -13.72 -15.92 6.61
N GLU A 153 -13.48 -15.73 7.90
CA GLU A 153 -12.21 -15.17 8.39
C GLU A 153 -11.05 -16.13 8.12
N ILE A 154 -11.25 -17.43 8.39
CA ILE A 154 -10.21 -18.46 8.13
C ILE A 154 -9.91 -18.54 6.64
N VAL A 155 -10.94 -18.60 5.80
CA VAL A 155 -10.79 -18.64 4.35
C VAL A 155 -10.09 -17.37 3.84
N GLY A 156 -10.52 -16.20 4.31
CA GLY A 156 -9.92 -14.91 3.93
C GLY A 156 -8.43 -14.81 4.31
N LEU A 157 -8.07 -15.20 5.53
CA LEU A 157 -6.68 -15.25 5.99
C LEU A 157 -5.86 -16.24 5.15
N SER A 158 -6.39 -17.43 4.88
CA SER A 158 -5.71 -18.45 4.07
C SER A 158 -5.45 -17.96 2.65
N ILE A 159 -6.46 -17.37 2.00
CA ILE A 159 -6.32 -16.78 0.65
C ILE A 159 -5.27 -15.65 0.67
N SER A 160 -5.29 -14.80 1.69
CA SER A 160 -4.34 -13.69 1.80
C SER A 160 -2.89 -14.18 1.95
N VAL A 161 -2.66 -15.23 2.74
CA VAL A 161 -1.33 -15.84 2.89
C VAL A 161 -0.88 -16.46 1.56
N VAL A 162 -1.75 -17.22 0.89
CA VAL A 162 -1.44 -17.82 -0.42
C VAL A 162 -1.13 -16.72 -1.45
N ALA A 163 -1.93 -15.68 -1.51
CA ALA A 163 -1.71 -14.54 -2.42
C ALA A 163 -0.36 -13.86 -2.15
N LEU A 164 -0.01 -13.63 -0.88
CA LEU A 164 1.27 -13.05 -0.48
C LEU A 164 2.47 -13.94 -0.90
N CYS A 165 2.33 -15.27 -0.77
CA CYS A 165 3.34 -16.22 -1.21
C CYS A 165 3.51 -16.19 -2.75
N LEU A 166 2.39 -16.21 -3.49
CA LEU A 166 2.41 -16.15 -4.95
C LEU A 166 3.01 -14.84 -5.47
N GLU A 167 2.65 -13.71 -4.87
CA GLU A 167 3.19 -12.40 -5.20
C GLU A 167 4.70 -12.34 -4.93
N SER A 168 5.14 -12.88 -3.78
CA SER A 168 6.55 -12.92 -3.43
C SER A 168 7.35 -13.82 -4.39
N LEU A 169 6.78 -14.95 -4.80
CA LEU A 169 7.38 -15.82 -5.79
C LEU A 169 7.48 -15.13 -7.17
N ALA A 170 6.43 -14.45 -7.59
CA ALA A 170 6.42 -13.68 -8.85
C ALA A 170 7.51 -12.59 -8.86
N ASP A 171 7.67 -11.86 -7.76
CA ASP A 171 8.71 -10.84 -7.64
C ASP A 171 10.12 -11.46 -7.71
N LEU A 172 10.36 -12.58 -7.04
CA LEU A 172 11.63 -13.30 -7.13
C LEU A 172 11.93 -13.76 -8.56
N GLN A 173 10.94 -14.30 -9.26
CA GLN A 173 11.07 -14.71 -10.66
C GLN A 173 11.45 -13.51 -11.55
N LYS A 174 10.78 -12.36 -11.37
CA LYS A 174 11.08 -11.12 -12.10
C LYS A 174 12.49 -10.61 -11.82
N VAL A 175 12.89 -10.57 -10.55
CA VAL A 175 14.25 -10.13 -10.18
C VAL A 175 15.31 -11.02 -10.80
N ASN A 176 15.13 -12.34 -10.78
CA ASN A 176 16.07 -13.29 -11.36
C ASN A 176 16.12 -13.15 -12.89
N PHE A 177 14.97 -12.99 -13.54
CA PHE A 177 14.89 -12.73 -14.97
C PHE A 177 15.66 -11.44 -15.35
N LEU A 178 15.41 -10.33 -14.65
CA LEU A 178 16.08 -9.06 -14.94
C LEU A 178 17.59 -9.15 -14.71
N ARG A 179 18.04 -9.88 -13.69
CA ARG A 179 19.47 -10.14 -13.46
C ARG A 179 20.10 -10.94 -14.61
N ALA A 180 19.41 -11.96 -15.10
CA ALA A 180 19.87 -12.78 -16.21
C ALA A 180 19.96 -11.95 -17.51
N MET A 181 18.95 -11.14 -17.81
CA MET A 181 18.94 -10.25 -18.99
C MET A 181 20.07 -9.22 -18.93
N LYS A 182 20.30 -8.64 -17.75
CA LYS A 182 21.41 -7.69 -17.55
C LYS A 182 22.78 -8.34 -17.83
N ARG A 183 22.99 -9.59 -17.38
CA ARG A 183 24.24 -10.34 -17.63
C ARG A 183 24.45 -10.63 -19.12
N GLN A 184 23.36 -10.77 -19.90
CA GLN A 184 23.40 -10.98 -21.35
C GLN A 184 23.48 -9.69 -22.17
N GLY A 185 23.57 -8.51 -21.51
CA GLY A 185 23.55 -7.21 -22.18
C GLY A 185 22.20 -6.83 -22.80
N LYS A 186 21.14 -7.59 -22.56
CA LYS A 186 19.79 -7.33 -23.05
C LYS A 186 19.07 -6.41 -22.09
N GLN A 187 18.55 -5.28 -22.59
CA GLN A 187 17.77 -4.32 -21.81
C GLN A 187 16.33 -4.28 -22.34
N ASN A 188 15.41 -3.82 -21.49
CA ASN A 188 14.00 -3.60 -21.82
C ASN A 188 13.23 -4.85 -22.29
N GLN A 189 13.63 -6.03 -21.82
CA GLN A 189 12.87 -7.26 -22.08
C GLN A 189 11.70 -7.39 -21.11
N VAL A 190 10.57 -7.84 -21.64
CA VAL A 190 9.37 -8.16 -20.83
C VAL A 190 9.58 -9.50 -20.15
N CYS A 191 9.30 -9.56 -18.85
CA CYS A 191 9.36 -10.83 -18.12
C CYS A 191 8.20 -11.74 -18.55
N ASP A 192 8.53 -12.89 -19.13
CA ASP A 192 7.58 -13.89 -19.65
C ASP A 192 7.80 -15.29 -19.06
N VAL A 193 8.53 -15.36 -17.94
CA VAL A 193 8.84 -16.60 -17.24
C VAL A 193 7.99 -16.79 -16.00
N GLY A 194 7.79 -18.05 -15.61
CA GLY A 194 7.06 -18.41 -14.39
C GLY A 194 5.64 -17.84 -14.36
N LEU A 195 5.26 -17.24 -13.24
CA LEU A 195 3.93 -16.65 -13.05
C LEU A 195 3.65 -15.47 -13.97
N TRP A 196 4.68 -14.73 -14.42
CA TRP A 196 4.53 -13.61 -15.33
C TRP A 196 4.04 -14.00 -16.72
N ARG A 197 4.18 -15.27 -17.10
CA ARG A 197 3.61 -15.79 -18.35
C ARG A 197 2.09 -15.65 -18.43
N TYR A 198 1.41 -15.70 -17.29
CA TYR A 198 -0.06 -15.65 -17.21
C TYR A 198 -0.60 -14.22 -17.06
N CYS A 199 0.26 -13.20 -16.97
CA CYS A 199 -0.12 -11.80 -16.80
C CYS A 199 -0.09 -11.00 -18.12
N ARG A 200 -0.43 -11.62 -19.24
CA ARG A 200 -0.50 -10.99 -20.57
C ARG A 200 -1.92 -10.64 -20.96
#